data_618b9910e4bba5a31c6557f7321015ba
#
_entry.id   618b9910e4bba5a31c6557f7321015ba
#
_cell.length_a   1.000
_cell.length_b   1.000
_cell.length_c   1.000
_cell.angle_alpha   90.00
_cell.angle_beta   90.00
_cell.angle_gamma   90.00
#
_symmetry.space_group_name_H-M   'P 1'
#
loop_
_entity.id
_entity.type
_entity.pdbx_description
1 polymer ?
#
loop_
_entity_poly.entity_id
_entity_poly.type
_entity_poly.pdbx_seq_one_letter_code
_entity_poly.pdbx_strand_id
1 'polypeptide(L)'
;MTPLISRPSTWVPLLVLVLLAAVPFVAQATGQQFYVAFFARIIIYAIAACALNIALGYGGLVSFGHSLFLGLGAYAVGIASFHEVGNGWIHLALCLGVCGLVAFVTGAISLRTTGIAFIMITLAFAQMGYFLFVSLKHYGGDDGMSIAQTSRFGPVDLASATSVYVIAFVVLVLTIWWLARLRVAPFGMVIRGAKQNARRVNAAGIPVVRYQLLAYVMSGMLTGVAGLLLANLNAFASPSTLAWSISGELIVIVVIGGLGTVFGPLMGALVFLGLEEILKGFTEHWMVIFGPLIVIVALLGKSGIIGLLQRLDSRAKPADTHTTSAVATTGVAKGVL
;
A
#
# COMPACT_ATOMS: atom_id res chain seq x y z
N MET A 1 6.26 -14.40 -26.99
CA MET A 1 5.73 -13.29 -26.16
C MET A 1 4.21 -13.32 -26.28
N THR A 2 3.50 -14.03 -25.40
CA THR A 2 2.04 -13.98 -25.34
C THR A 2 1.64 -12.58 -24.86
N PRO A 3 0.68 -11.88 -25.49
CA PRO A 3 0.29 -10.55 -25.11
C PRO A 3 -0.16 -10.54 -23.65
N LEU A 4 0.37 -9.61 -22.87
CA LEU A 4 0.06 -9.38 -21.43
C LEU A 4 -1.45 -9.21 -21.17
N ILE A 5 -2.22 -9.03 -22.23
CA ILE A 5 -3.63 -8.68 -22.29
C ILE A 5 -4.58 -9.91 -22.08
N SER A 6 -4.09 -11.15 -22.12
CA SER A 6 -4.96 -12.35 -22.07
C SER A 6 -5.05 -13.04 -20.69
N ARG A 7 -4.53 -12.41 -19.61
CA ARG A 7 -4.50 -13.02 -18.26
C ARG A 7 -5.53 -12.39 -17.35
N PRO A 8 -6.50 -13.13 -16.77
CA PRO A 8 -7.47 -12.60 -15.80
C PRO A 8 -6.80 -11.89 -14.61
N SER A 9 -5.59 -12.28 -14.21
CA SER A 9 -4.81 -11.58 -13.17
C SER A 9 -4.42 -10.13 -13.52
N THR A 10 -4.49 -9.73 -14.78
CA THR A 10 -4.24 -8.34 -15.23
C THR A 10 -5.51 -7.62 -15.63
N TRP A 11 -6.48 -8.32 -16.24
CA TRP A 11 -7.73 -7.72 -16.71
C TRP A 11 -8.65 -7.29 -15.57
N VAL A 12 -8.79 -8.12 -14.52
CA VAL A 12 -9.68 -7.81 -13.40
C VAL A 12 -9.25 -6.53 -12.68
N PRO A 13 -7.98 -6.33 -12.29
CA PRO A 13 -7.54 -5.07 -11.69
C PRO A 13 -7.65 -3.86 -12.63
N LEU A 14 -7.46 -4.06 -13.93
CA LEU A 14 -7.56 -2.99 -14.92
C LEU A 14 -9.02 -2.57 -15.11
N LEU A 15 -9.95 -3.53 -15.13
CA LEU A 15 -11.37 -3.27 -15.13
C LEU A 15 -11.80 -2.51 -13.86
N VAL A 16 -11.29 -2.89 -12.70
CA VAL A 16 -11.52 -2.17 -11.44
C VAL A 16 -11.03 -0.72 -11.54
N LEU A 17 -9.85 -0.47 -12.11
CA LEU A 17 -9.37 0.91 -12.32
C LEU A 17 -10.28 1.71 -13.26
N VAL A 18 -10.79 1.09 -14.33
CA VAL A 18 -11.75 1.74 -15.23
C VAL A 18 -13.07 2.04 -14.52
N LEU A 19 -13.57 1.10 -13.70
CA LEU A 19 -14.77 1.33 -12.89
C LEU A 19 -14.57 2.46 -11.88
N LEU A 20 -13.42 2.49 -11.20
CA LEU A 20 -13.07 3.59 -10.30
C LEU A 20 -12.99 4.93 -11.06
N ALA A 21 -12.46 4.98 -12.28
CA ALA A 21 -12.45 6.20 -13.09
C ALA A 21 -13.86 6.70 -13.43
N ALA A 22 -14.84 5.81 -13.53
CA ALA A 22 -16.23 6.15 -13.83
C ALA A 22 -17.03 6.67 -12.62
N VAL A 23 -16.60 6.37 -11.38
CA VAL A 23 -17.32 6.73 -10.14
C VAL A 23 -17.70 8.22 -10.06
N PRO A 24 -16.81 9.22 -10.31
CA PRO A 24 -17.18 10.62 -10.19
C PRO A 24 -18.28 11.02 -11.19
N PHE A 25 -18.29 10.44 -12.39
CA PHE A 25 -19.30 10.71 -13.40
C PHE A 25 -20.68 10.15 -13.00
N VAL A 26 -20.69 8.92 -12.48
CA VAL A 26 -21.91 8.26 -11.99
C VAL A 26 -22.47 8.99 -10.76
N ALA A 27 -21.61 9.38 -9.83
CA ALA A 27 -22.00 10.09 -8.62
C ALA A 27 -22.58 11.48 -8.93
N GLN A 28 -22.04 12.20 -9.92
CA GLN A 28 -22.59 13.47 -10.38
C GLN A 28 -23.98 13.27 -11.03
N ALA A 29 -24.16 12.22 -11.83
CA ALA A 29 -25.44 11.92 -12.46
C ALA A 29 -26.53 11.50 -11.44
N THR A 30 -26.15 10.84 -10.34
CA THR A 30 -27.09 10.37 -9.30
C THR A 30 -27.26 11.34 -8.13
N GLY A 31 -26.44 12.41 -8.06
CA GLY A 31 -26.48 13.39 -6.96
C GLY A 31 -25.95 12.86 -5.62
N GLN A 32 -25.35 11.67 -5.59
CA GLN A 32 -24.91 11.00 -4.37
C GLN A 32 -23.40 11.22 -4.09
N GLN A 33 -23.09 12.33 -3.43
CA GLN A 33 -21.70 12.68 -3.07
C GLN A 33 -21.05 11.73 -2.06
N PHE A 34 -21.84 10.99 -1.28
CA PHE A 34 -21.33 10.00 -0.32
C PHE A 34 -20.41 8.96 -0.97
N TYR A 35 -20.82 8.44 -2.15
CA TYR A 35 -20.00 7.45 -2.83
C TYR A 35 -18.65 8.01 -3.31
N VAL A 36 -18.57 9.29 -3.66
CA VAL A 36 -17.29 9.91 -4.05
C VAL A 36 -16.32 9.90 -2.88
N ALA A 37 -16.76 10.31 -1.69
CA ALA A 37 -15.93 10.32 -0.49
C ALA A 37 -15.52 8.90 -0.06
N PHE A 38 -16.45 7.94 -0.13
CA PHE A 38 -16.18 6.55 0.19
C PHE A 38 -15.13 5.91 -0.73
N PHE A 39 -15.29 6.03 -2.04
CA PHE A 39 -14.33 5.50 -2.99
C PHE A 39 -13.00 6.28 -2.97
N ALA A 40 -13.00 7.60 -2.68
CA ALA A 40 -11.78 8.36 -2.44
C ALA A 40 -10.99 7.77 -1.26
N ARG A 41 -11.67 7.44 -0.15
CA ARG A 41 -11.05 6.75 1.00
C ARG A 41 -10.42 5.42 0.59
N ILE A 42 -11.12 4.59 -0.19
CA ILE A 42 -10.59 3.32 -0.70
C ILE A 42 -9.30 3.55 -1.51
N ILE A 43 -9.29 4.53 -2.41
CA ILE A 43 -8.14 4.88 -3.24
C ILE A 43 -6.96 5.33 -2.38
N ILE A 44 -7.19 6.16 -1.37
CA ILE A 44 -6.16 6.66 -0.45
C ILE A 44 -5.55 5.51 0.35
N TYR A 45 -6.37 4.62 0.90
CA TYR A 45 -5.88 3.42 1.60
C TYR A 45 -5.17 2.45 0.64
N ALA A 46 -5.58 2.37 -0.61
CA ALA A 46 -4.87 1.60 -1.64
C ALA A 46 -3.48 2.19 -1.91
N ILE A 47 -3.32 3.52 -1.95
CA ILE A 47 -2.01 4.19 -2.07
C ILE A 47 -1.12 3.85 -0.87
N ALA A 48 -1.65 3.98 0.36
CA ALA A 48 -0.92 3.65 1.59
C ALA A 48 -0.52 2.16 1.63
N ALA A 49 -1.42 1.27 1.21
CA ALA A 49 -1.14 -0.16 1.10
C ALA A 49 -0.12 -0.49 0.00
N CYS A 50 -0.16 0.21 -1.15
CA CYS A 50 0.87 0.14 -2.19
C CYS A 50 2.24 0.58 -1.66
N ALA A 51 2.27 1.64 -0.85
CA ALA A 51 3.46 2.11 -0.19
C ALA A 51 4.03 1.06 0.78
N LEU A 52 3.19 0.52 1.66
CA LEU A 52 3.58 -0.55 2.58
C LEU A 52 4.06 -1.80 1.83
N ASN A 53 3.47 -2.12 0.69
CA ASN A 53 3.85 -3.28 -0.14
C ASN A 53 5.30 -3.19 -0.66
N ILE A 54 5.90 -1.99 -0.74
CA ILE A 54 7.34 -1.83 -1.05
C ILE A 54 8.17 -2.42 0.08
N ALA A 55 7.89 -2.03 1.33
CA ALA A 55 8.64 -2.51 2.49
C ALA A 55 8.29 -3.97 2.83
N LEU A 56 7.00 -4.30 2.94
CA LEU A 56 6.51 -5.61 3.34
C LEU A 56 6.55 -6.62 2.19
N GLY A 57 5.97 -6.26 1.05
CA GLY A 57 5.80 -7.17 -0.07
C GLY A 57 7.11 -7.51 -0.76
N TYR A 58 7.89 -6.49 -1.12
CA TYR A 58 9.18 -6.68 -1.81
C TYR A 58 10.33 -6.86 -0.81
N GLY A 59 10.36 -6.08 0.29
CA GLY A 59 11.44 -6.10 1.26
C GLY A 59 11.33 -7.17 2.34
N GLY A 60 10.13 -7.71 2.60
CA GLY A 60 9.88 -8.64 3.71
C GLY A 60 9.94 -7.97 5.09
N LEU A 61 9.87 -6.64 5.14
CA LEU A 61 9.93 -5.82 6.34
C LEU A 61 8.52 -5.61 6.90
N VAL A 62 8.10 -6.41 7.86
CA VAL A 62 6.80 -6.24 8.53
C VAL A 62 6.89 -5.06 9.48
N SER A 63 6.29 -3.92 9.11
CA SER A 63 6.38 -2.66 9.86
C SER A 63 5.02 -2.21 10.37
N PHE A 64 4.92 -1.99 11.67
CA PHE A 64 3.80 -1.32 12.32
C PHE A 64 3.98 0.21 12.44
N GLY A 65 5.02 0.74 11.79
CA GLY A 65 5.33 2.16 11.79
C GLY A 65 4.67 2.97 10.68
N HIS A 66 3.89 2.35 9.78
CA HIS A 66 3.34 3.06 8.61
C HIS A 66 2.20 4.01 8.97
N SER A 67 1.47 3.76 10.07
CA SER A 67 0.51 4.72 10.63
C SER A 67 1.17 6.04 11.03
N LEU A 68 2.42 6.00 11.55
CA LEU A 68 3.19 7.21 11.86
C LEU A 68 3.33 8.10 10.61
N PHE A 69 3.68 7.53 9.46
CA PHE A 69 3.84 8.29 8.23
C PHE A 69 2.50 8.81 7.69
N LEU A 70 1.42 8.01 7.79
CA LEU A 70 0.08 8.44 7.42
C LEU A 70 -0.36 9.65 8.24
N GLY A 71 -0.20 9.58 9.56
CA GLY A 71 -0.53 10.68 10.45
C GLY A 71 0.37 11.90 10.25
N LEU A 72 1.70 11.72 10.09
CA LEU A 72 2.61 12.84 9.79
C LEU A 72 2.22 13.56 8.50
N GLY A 73 1.79 12.82 7.46
CA GLY A 73 1.25 13.42 6.24
C GLY A 73 -0.02 14.23 6.47
N ALA A 74 -0.92 13.75 7.33
CA ALA A 74 -2.13 14.46 7.72
C ALA A 74 -1.82 15.73 8.53
N TYR A 75 -0.94 15.65 9.51
CA TYR A 75 -0.53 16.77 10.32
C TYR A 75 0.34 17.79 9.57
N ALA A 76 1.05 17.39 8.52
CA ALA A 76 1.74 18.34 7.64
C ALA A 76 0.77 19.33 6.99
N VAL A 77 -0.42 18.87 6.61
CA VAL A 77 -1.50 19.76 6.13
C VAL A 77 -2.13 20.53 7.29
N GLY A 78 -2.47 19.84 8.38
CA GLY A 78 -3.13 20.45 9.53
C GLY A 78 -2.32 21.61 10.11
N ILE A 79 -1.04 21.41 10.41
CA ILE A 79 -0.16 22.43 10.97
C ILE A 79 0.06 23.58 9.97
N ALA A 80 0.24 23.32 8.68
CA ALA A 80 0.38 24.37 7.68
C ALA A 80 -0.91 25.19 7.55
N SER A 81 -2.08 24.53 7.57
CA SER A 81 -3.39 25.19 7.57
C SER A 81 -3.61 26.06 8.82
N PHE A 82 -3.13 25.62 9.99
CA PHE A 82 -3.17 26.40 11.23
C PHE A 82 -2.40 27.72 11.11
N HIS A 83 -1.31 27.72 10.34
CA HIS A 83 -0.53 28.94 10.04
C HIS A 83 -1.01 29.66 8.77
N GLU A 84 -2.25 29.44 8.36
CA GLU A 84 -2.90 30.08 7.20
C GLU A 84 -2.19 29.82 5.85
N VAL A 85 -1.36 28.80 5.77
CA VAL A 85 -0.70 28.40 4.52
C VAL A 85 -1.61 27.44 3.78
N GLY A 86 -2.24 27.87 2.67
CA GLY A 86 -3.12 27.04 1.83
C GLY A 86 -2.43 26.49 0.57
N ASN A 87 -1.11 26.69 0.43
CA ASN A 87 -0.38 26.25 -0.77
C ASN A 87 -0.09 24.74 -0.74
N GLY A 88 -0.70 23.98 -1.63
CA GLY A 88 -0.55 22.51 -1.73
C GLY A 88 0.88 22.05 -2.01
N TRP A 89 1.68 22.86 -2.73
CA TRP A 89 3.09 22.53 -2.98
C TRP A 89 3.93 22.58 -1.71
N ILE A 90 3.62 23.53 -0.82
CA ILE A 90 4.27 23.63 0.49
C ILE A 90 3.85 22.45 1.36
N HIS A 91 2.55 22.10 1.38
CA HIS A 91 2.06 20.94 2.11
C HIS A 91 2.74 19.64 1.64
N LEU A 92 2.89 19.47 0.34
CA LEU A 92 3.56 18.30 -0.25
C LEU A 92 5.04 18.26 0.11
N ALA A 93 5.74 19.40 -0.01
CA ALA A 93 7.17 19.50 0.33
C ALA A 93 7.41 19.21 1.82
N LEU A 94 6.57 19.77 2.70
CA LEU A 94 6.61 19.53 4.14
C LEU A 94 6.33 18.07 4.46
N CYS A 95 5.29 17.49 3.85
CA CYS A 95 4.94 16.08 4.01
C CYS A 95 6.09 15.15 3.59
N LEU A 96 6.64 15.33 2.39
CA LEU A 96 7.75 14.52 1.90
C LEU A 96 9.03 14.71 2.73
N GLY A 97 9.34 15.94 3.13
CA GLY A 97 10.51 16.26 3.96
C GLY A 97 10.42 15.61 5.35
N VAL A 98 9.30 15.82 6.06
CA VAL A 98 9.11 15.28 7.41
C VAL A 98 9.00 13.75 7.37
N CYS A 99 8.15 13.18 6.50
CA CYS A 99 8.03 11.74 6.39
C CYS A 99 9.34 11.08 5.94
N GLY A 100 10.07 11.70 5.00
CA GLY A 100 11.37 11.20 4.54
C GLY A 100 12.42 11.21 5.65
N LEU A 101 12.51 12.30 6.43
CA LEU A 101 13.44 12.41 7.56
C LEU A 101 13.10 11.39 8.65
N VAL A 102 11.84 11.35 9.07
CA VAL A 102 11.39 10.40 10.11
C VAL A 102 11.57 8.96 9.65
N ALA A 103 11.24 8.64 8.39
CA ALA A 103 11.45 7.30 7.84
C ALA A 103 12.93 6.94 7.75
N PHE A 104 13.81 7.89 7.43
CA PHE A 104 15.26 7.68 7.45
C PHE A 104 15.76 7.36 8.85
N VAL A 105 15.38 8.17 9.86
CA VAL A 105 15.82 7.97 11.26
C VAL A 105 15.28 6.65 11.81
N THR A 106 13.96 6.44 11.72
CA THR A 106 13.32 5.22 12.25
C THR A 106 13.79 3.97 11.51
N GLY A 107 13.96 4.06 10.18
CA GLY A 107 14.49 2.98 9.36
C GLY A 107 15.94 2.64 9.68
N ALA A 108 16.83 3.64 9.85
CA ALA A 108 18.22 3.44 10.18
C ALA A 108 18.42 2.75 11.55
N ILE A 109 17.54 3.01 12.50
CA ILE A 109 17.54 2.35 13.81
C ILE A 109 16.94 0.96 13.71
N SER A 110 15.73 0.84 13.12
CA SER A 110 14.98 -0.41 13.09
C SER A 110 15.65 -1.49 12.24
N LEU A 111 16.30 -1.14 11.12
CA LEU A 111 16.97 -2.09 10.22
C LEU A 111 18.26 -2.71 10.81
N ARG A 112 18.70 -2.27 12.00
CA ARG A 112 19.73 -2.97 12.76
C ARG A 112 19.23 -4.27 13.39
N THR A 113 17.91 -4.45 13.42
CA THR A 113 17.24 -5.63 13.97
C THR A 113 16.45 -6.35 12.88
N THR A 114 16.06 -7.58 13.13
CA THR A 114 15.32 -8.41 12.17
C THR A 114 14.17 -9.14 12.85
N GLY A 115 13.16 -9.54 12.05
CA GLY A 115 12.02 -10.32 12.53
C GLY A 115 11.17 -9.56 13.55
N ILE A 116 10.86 -10.18 14.68
CA ILE A 116 9.96 -9.64 15.70
C ILE A 116 10.49 -8.33 16.31
N ALA A 117 11.81 -8.24 16.53
CA ALA A 117 12.43 -7.03 17.08
C ALA A 117 12.21 -5.81 16.18
N PHE A 118 12.30 -5.96 14.85
CA PHE A 118 11.99 -4.90 13.90
C PHE A 118 10.52 -4.44 14.02
N ILE A 119 9.58 -5.39 14.14
CA ILE A 119 8.15 -5.11 14.31
C ILE A 119 7.92 -4.27 15.57
N MET A 120 8.51 -4.69 16.71
CA MET A 120 8.33 -4.02 18.01
C MET A 120 8.94 -2.61 18.01
N ILE A 121 10.11 -2.40 17.39
CA ILE A 121 10.73 -1.08 17.31
C ILE A 121 9.90 -0.13 16.44
N THR A 122 9.41 -0.59 15.29
CA THR A 122 8.57 0.25 14.42
C THR A 122 7.23 0.59 15.08
N LEU A 123 6.65 -0.34 15.86
CA LEU A 123 5.46 -0.09 16.67
C LEU A 123 5.73 0.93 17.76
N ALA A 124 6.87 0.84 18.45
CA ALA A 124 7.27 1.81 19.48
C ALA A 124 7.40 3.22 18.90
N PHE A 125 8.01 3.37 17.70
CA PHE A 125 8.07 4.67 17.03
C PHE A 125 6.69 5.21 16.66
N ALA A 126 5.76 4.36 16.19
CA ALA A 126 4.39 4.78 15.91
C ALA A 126 3.70 5.29 17.18
N GLN A 127 3.84 4.59 18.30
CA GLN A 127 3.26 5.00 19.58
C GLN A 127 3.92 6.27 20.15
N MET A 128 5.23 6.42 19.99
CA MET A 128 5.91 7.68 20.34
C MET A 128 5.34 8.86 19.54
N GLY A 129 5.15 8.67 18.23
CA GLY A 129 4.51 9.69 17.37
C GLY A 129 3.08 9.98 17.82
N TYR A 130 2.27 8.97 18.08
CA TYR A 130 0.91 9.13 18.58
C TYR A 130 0.86 9.99 19.85
N PHE A 131 1.61 9.61 20.90
CA PHE A 131 1.63 10.35 22.15
C PHE A 131 2.26 11.75 22.03
N LEU A 132 3.20 11.93 21.11
CA LEU A 132 3.74 13.25 20.80
C LEU A 132 2.62 14.19 20.32
N PHE A 133 1.81 13.78 19.34
CA PHE A 133 0.73 14.61 18.81
C PHE A 133 -0.42 14.81 19.82
N VAL A 134 -0.75 13.79 20.62
CA VAL A 134 -1.71 13.91 21.74
C VAL A 134 -1.25 14.95 22.77
N SER A 135 0.05 15.04 23.04
CA SER A 135 0.59 16.01 24.00
C SER A 135 0.68 17.44 23.44
N LEU A 136 0.64 17.63 22.12
CA LEU A 136 0.70 18.92 21.45
C LEU A 136 -0.65 19.66 21.50
N LYS A 137 -1.06 20.13 22.68
CA LYS A 137 -2.35 20.81 22.91
C LYS A 137 -2.56 22.04 22.02
N HIS A 138 -1.48 22.71 21.59
CA HIS A 138 -1.54 23.87 20.69
C HIS A 138 -2.08 23.51 19.30
N TYR A 139 -1.90 22.27 18.87
CA TYR A 139 -2.40 21.72 17.59
C TYR A 139 -3.55 20.73 17.79
N GLY A 140 -4.44 21.00 18.76
CA GLY A 140 -5.64 20.23 19.00
C GLY A 140 -5.49 19.05 19.96
N GLY A 141 -4.26 18.65 20.33
CA GLY A 141 -4.02 17.55 21.28
C GLY A 141 -4.74 16.25 20.88
N ASP A 142 -5.44 15.65 21.83
CA ASP A 142 -6.18 14.38 21.62
C ASP A 142 -7.41 14.53 20.69
N ASP A 143 -8.05 15.71 20.74
CA ASP A 143 -9.23 15.98 19.90
C ASP A 143 -8.88 16.12 18.41
N GLY A 144 -7.61 16.40 18.08
CA GLY A 144 -7.19 16.70 16.72
C GLY A 144 -7.52 18.13 16.29
N MET A 145 -7.32 18.44 15.00
CA MET A 145 -7.50 19.78 14.48
C MET A 145 -8.26 19.80 13.15
N SER A 146 -9.16 20.79 12.98
CA SER A 146 -9.84 21.05 11.73
C SER A 146 -8.92 21.76 10.74
N ILE A 147 -9.04 21.43 9.46
CA ILE A 147 -8.28 22.03 8.38
C ILE A 147 -9.16 23.11 7.73
N ALA A 148 -8.90 24.37 8.09
CA ALA A 148 -9.63 25.51 7.55
C ALA A 148 -9.22 25.82 6.10
N GLN A 149 -7.92 25.64 5.79
CA GLN A 149 -7.38 25.88 4.46
C GLN A 149 -6.89 24.56 3.85
N THR A 150 -7.65 24.08 2.87
CA THR A 150 -7.30 22.89 2.07
C THR A 150 -6.11 23.16 1.17
N SER A 151 -5.46 22.09 0.70
CA SER A 151 -4.30 22.19 -0.18
C SER A 151 -4.71 22.69 -1.57
N ARG A 152 -4.17 23.82 -2.01
CA ARG A 152 -4.39 24.36 -3.35
C ARG A 152 -3.15 24.17 -4.22
N PHE A 153 -3.34 23.48 -5.34
CA PHE A 153 -2.27 23.24 -6.35
C PHE A 153 -2.55 24.12 -7.59
N GLY A 154 -2.28 25.43 -7.50
CA GLY A 154 -2.63 26.37 -8.57
C GLY A 154 -4.14 26.43 -8.83
N PRO A 155 -4.61 25.96 -10.00
CA PRO A 155 -6.05 26.00 -10.33
C PRO A 155 -6.86 24.89 -9.64
N VAL A 156 -6.20 23.89 -9.06
CA VAL A 156 -6.88 22.74 -8.43
C VAL A 156 -6.93 22.92 -6.92
N ASP A 157 -8.14 23.01 -6.38
CA ASP A 157 -8.39 23.10 -4.92
C ASP A 157 -8.94 21.77 -4.41
N LEU A 158 -8.34 21.26 -3.33
CA LEU A 158 -8.76 20.03 -2.66
C LEU A 158 -9.90 20.26 -1.65
N ALA A 159 -10.61 21.36 -1.74
CA ALA A 159 -11.77 21.64 -0.89
C ALA A 159 -12.97 20.71 -1.19
N SER A 160 -13.07 20.18 -2.42
CA SER A 160 -14.14 19.28 -2.79
C SER A 160 -13.71 17.82 -2.77
N ALA A 161 -14.60 16.93 -2.29
CA ALA A 161 -14.34 15.48 -2.31
C ALA A 161 -14.06 14.96 -3.74
N THR A 162 -14.65 15.57 -4.76
CA THR A 162 -14.42 15.20 -6.16
C THR A 162 -13.00 15.56 -6.61
N SER A 163 -12.48 16.73 -6.23
CA SER A 163 -11.09 17.12 -6.54
C SER A 163 -10.08 16.20 -5.84
N VAL A 164 -10.33 15.89 -4.56
CA VAL A 164 -9.50 14.93 -3.81
C VAL A 164 -9.54 13.56 -4.48
N TYR A 165 -10.73 13.11 -4.92
CA TYR A 165 -10.89 11.85 -5.63
C TYR A 165 -10.03 11.78 -6.89
N VAL A 166 -10.13 12.79 -7.75
CA VAL A 166 -9.39 12.83 -9.04
C VAL A 166 -7.89 12.82 -8.79
N ILE A 167 -7.40 13.64 -7.84
CA ILE A 167 -5.97 13.66 -7.51
C ILE A 167 -5.53 12.33 -6.90
N ALA A 168 -6.29 11.77 -5.96
CA ALA A 168 -5.98 10.47 -5.37
C ALA A 168 -5.94 9.37 -6.44
N PHE A 169 -6.87 9.39 -7.40
CA PHE A 169 -6.89 8.44 -8.51
C PHE A 169 -5.63 8.57 -9.40
N VAL A 170 -5.24 9.80 -9.74
CA VAL A 170 -4.00 10.04 -10.51
C VAL A 170 -2.78 9.54 -9.75
N VAL A 171 -2.68 9.86 -8.46
CA VAL A 171 -1.57 9.41 -7.59
C VAL A 171 -1.56 7.88 -7.50
N LEU A 172 -2.73 7.21 -7.38
CA LEU A 172 -2.82 5.75 -7.38
C LEU A 172 -2.29 5.14 -8.68
N VAL A 173 -2.73 5.66 -9.84
CA VAL A 173 -2.27 5.17 -11.15
C VAL A 173 -0.77 5.36 -11.30
N LEU A 174 -0.23 6.52 -10.92
CA LEU A 174 1.22 6.78 -10.92
C LEU A 174 1.96 5.82 -9.97
N THR A 175 1.40 5.57 -8.79
CA THR A 175 1.97 4.63 -7.82
C THR A 175 2.02 3.21 -8.37
N ILE A 176 0.94 2.72 -8.97
CA ILE A 176 0.88 1.38 -9.57
C ILE A 176 1.87 1.27 -10.74
N TRP A 177 1.91 2.28 -11.60
CA TRP A 177 2.87 2.33 -12.70
C TRP A 177 4.31 2.30 -12.19
N TRP A 178 4.61 3.12 -11.18
CA TRP A 178 5.93 3.16 -10.56
C TRP A 178 6.31 1.84 -9.90
N LEU A 179 5.39 1.18 -9.16
CA LEU A 179 5.59 -0.15 -8.58
C LEU A 179 5.87 -1.21 -9.66
N ALA A 180 5.17 -1.16 -10.78
CA ALA A 180 5.41 -2.07 -11.90
C ALA A 180 6.83 -1.91 -12.46
N ARG A 181 7.31 -0.68 -12.58
CA ARG A 181 8.69 -0.36 -12.99
C ARG A 181 9.70 -0.77 -11.92
N LEU A 182 9.42 -0.45 -10.65
CA LEU A 182 10.29 -0.80 -9.52
C LEU A 182 10.51 -2.31 -9.42
N ARG A 183 9.47 -3.10 -9.68
CA ARG A 183 9.55 -4.56 -9.63
C ARG A 183 10.59 -5.15 -10.59
N VAL A 184 10.76 -4.58 -11.77
CA VAL A 184 11.72 -5.06 -12.78
C VAL A 184 13.06 -4.31 -12.75
N ALA A 185 13.13 -3.19 -12.04
CA ALA A 185 14.36 -2.42 -11.87
C ALA A 185 15.41 -3.20 -11.03
N PRO A 186 16.72 -2.93 -11.23
CA PRO A 186 17.80 -3.55 -10.44
C PRO A 186 17.57 -3.39 -8.93
N PHE A 187 17.12 -2.22 -8.50
CA PHE A 187 16.76 -1.93 -7.11
C PHE A 187 15.71 -2.92 -6.57
N GLY A 188 14.61 -3.13 -7.28
CA GLY A 188 13.55 -4.06 -6.88
C GLY A 188 14.00 -5.51 -6.91
N MET A 189 14.91 -5.90 -7.81
CA MET A 189 15.49 -7.23 -7.84
C MET A 189 16.37 -7.48 -6.60
N VAL A 190 17.21 -6.52 -6.21
CA VAL A 190 18.06 -6.60 -5.02
C VAL A 190 17.21 -6.77 -3.76
N ILE A 191 16.17 -5.96 -3.57
CA ILE A 191 15.31 -6.04 -2.37
C ILE A 191 14.60 -7.39 -2.29
N ARG A 192 14.03 -7.88 -3.41
CA ARG A 192 13.37 -9.19 -3.44
C ARG A 192 14.34 -10.35 -3.26
N GLY A 193 15.56 -10.22 -3.78
CA GLY A 193 16.65 -11.17 -3.52
C GLY A 193 17.03 -11.19 -2.04
N ALA A 194 17.15 -10.02 -1.42
CA ALA A 194 17.43 -9.86 0.00
C ALA A 194 16.34 -10.46 0.90
N LYS A 195 15.05 -10.33 0.51
CA LYS A 195 13.93 -10.98 1.19
C LYS A 195 14.08 -12.50 1.22
N GLN A 196 14.59 -13.12 0.14
CA GLN A 196 14.79 -14.57 0.08
C GLN A 196 16.03 -14.99 0.88
N ASN A 197 17.16 -14.31 0.68
CA ASN A 197 18.40 -14.59 1.40
C ASN A 197 19.35 -13.38 1.38
N ALA A 198 19.28 -12.57 2.45
CA ALA A 198 20.11 -11.38 2.60
C ALA A 198 21.60 -11.69 2.62
N ARG A 199 22.00 -12.86 3.19
CA ARG A 199 23.43 -13.26 3.27
C ARG A 199 24.02 -13.51 1.89
N ARG A 200 23.26 -14.15 0.98
CA ARG A 200 23.71 -14.38 -0.42
C ARG A 200 23.91 -13.08 -1.17
N VAL A 201 22.96 -12.12 -1.02
CA VAL A 201 23.05 -10.82 -1.70
C VAL A 201 24.24 -10.02 -1.15
N ASN A 202 24.47 -10.04 0.16
CA ASN A 202 25.65 -9.41 0.77
C ASN A 202 26.97 -10.06 0.29
N ALA A 203 27.01 -11.40 0.15
CA ALA A 203 28.18 -12.11 -0.37
C ALA A 203 28.50 -11.73 -1.84
N ALA A 204 27.51 -11.29 -2.61
CA ALA A 204 27.70 -10.73 -3.94
C ALA A 204 28.21 -9.26 -3.93
N GLY A 205 28.55 -8.70 -2.76
CA GLY A 205 29.09 -7.35 -2.61
C GLY A 205 28.03 -6.24 -2.55
N ILE A 206 26.73 -6.57 -2.48
CA ILE A 206 25.65 -5.59 -2.48
C ILE A 206 25.25 -5.23 -1.03
N PRO A 207 25.32 -3.95 -0.60
CA PRO A 207 24.98 -3.53 0.76
C PRO A 207 23.46 -3.53 1.00
N VAL A 208 22.89 -4.68 1.36
CA VAL A 208 21.44 -4.93 1.51
C VAL A 208 20.75 -3.88 2.40
N VAL A 209 21.36 -3.51 3.52
CA VAL A 209 20.76 -2.57 4.49
C VAL A 209 20.48 -1.21 3.86
N ARG A 210 21.36 -0.71 2.97
CA ARG A 210 21.14 0.57 2.28
C ARG A 210 19.93 0.50 1.34
N TYR A 211 19.75 -0.61 0.64
CA TYR A 211 18.59 -0.83 -0.25
C TYR A 211 17.30 -0.95 0.55
N GLN A 212 17.32 -1.67 1.67
CA GLN A 212 16.17 -1.78 2.58
C GLN A 212 15.82 -0.44 3.20
N LEU A 213 16.80 0.36 3.63
CA LEU A 213 16.57 1.70 4.16
C LEU A 213 15.91 2.61 3.10
N LEU A 214 16.44 2.61 1.89
CA LEU A 214 15.87 3.42 0.81
C LEU A 214 14.43 2.99 0.48
N ALA A 215 14.16 1.67 0.46
CA ALA A 215 12.80 1.15 0.28
C ALA A 215 11.85 1.60 1.39
N TYR A 216 12.33 1.58 2.64
CA TYR A 216 11.55 2.01 3.79
C TYR A 216 11.24 3.51 3.75
N VAL A 217 12.22 4.34 3.38
CA VAL A 217 12.05 5.80 3.20
C VAL A 217 11.05 6.10 2.10
N MET A 218 11.20 5.49 0.92
CA MET A 218 10.25 5.66 -0.19
C MET A 218 8.83 5.23 0.19
N SER A 219 8.71 4.11 0.92
CA SER A 219 7.45 3.62 1.47
C SER A 219 6.83 4.63 2.44
N GLY A 220 7.61 5.17 3.38
CA GLY A 220 7.15 6.18 4.34
C GLY A 220 6.69 7.48 3.68
N MET A 221 7.46 8.00 2.71
CA MET A 221 7.10 9.21 1.97
C MET A 221 5.78 9.04 1.20
N LEU A 222 5.61 7.90 0.52
CA LEU A 222 4.39 7.63 -0.24
C LEU A 222 3.17 7.42 0.69
N THR A 223 3.37 6.78 1.86
CA THR A 223 2.32 6.69 2.89
C THR A 223 1.96 8.08 3.42
N GLY A 224 2.94 8.98 3.58
CA GLY A 224 2.69 10.38 3.95
C GLY A 224 1.82 11.10 2.92
N VAL A 225 2.05 10.90 1.62
CA VAL A 225 1.19 11.46 0.57
C VAL A 225 -0.25 10.96 0.69
N ALA A 226 -0.45 9.67 1.02
CA ALA A 226 -1.79 9.15 1.31
C ALA A 226 -2.42 9.84 2.53
N GLY A 227 -1.63 10.11 3.59
CA GLY A 227 -2.06 10.87 4.77
C GLY A 227 -2.47 12.31 4.45
N LEU A 228 -1.70 13.00 3.59
CA LEU A 228 -2.01 14.33 3.10
C LEU A 228 -3.37 14.35 2.37
N LEU A 229 -3.62 13.37 1.50
CA LEU A 229 -4.88 13.25 0.78
C LEU A 229 -6.05 12.92 1.73
N LEU A 230 -5.83 12.06 2.72
CA LEU A 230 -6.83 11.70 3.72
C LEU A 230 -7.24 12.91 4.57
N ALA A 231 -6.29 13.74 4.96
CA ALA A 231 -6.54 14.95 5.72
C ALA A 231 -7.37 15.98 4.94
N ASN A 232 -7.08 16.15 3.64
CA ASN A 232 -7.88 17.03 2.78
C ASN A 232 -9.29 16.43 2.53
N LEU A 233 -9.43 15.10 2.42
CA LEU A 233 -10.73 14.46 2.23
C LEU A 233 -11.64 14.66 3.45
N ASN A 234 -11.08 14.49 4.65
CA ASN A 234 -11.83 14.60 5.90
C ASN A 234 -11.92 16.05 6.41
N ALA A 235 -11.15 16.99 5.83
CA ALA A 235 -10.92 18.35 6.35
C ALA A 235 -10.51 18.35 7.84
N PHE A 236 -9.82 17.27 8.27
CA PHE A 236 -9.50 17.03 9.67
C PHE A 236 -8.22 16.20 9.82
N ALA A 237 -7.37 16.56 10.78
CA ALA A 237 -6.21 15.78 11.19
C ALA A 237 -6.37 15.34 12.65
N SER A 238 -6.35 14.01 12.89
CA SER A 238 -6.54 13.41 14.21
C SER A 238 -5.35 12.52 14.58
N PRO A 239 -4.96 12.48 15.88
CA PRO A 239 -3.97 11.53 16.37
C PRO A 239 -4.36 10.06 16.10
N SER A 240 -5.65 9.76 15.99
CA SER A 240 -6.14 8.40 15.69
C SER A 240 -5.53 7.82 14.39
N THR A 241 -5.16 8.67 13.42
CA THR A 241 -4.47 8.25 12.20
C THR A 241 -3.04 7.74 12.43
N LEU A 242 -2.42 8.08 13.57
CA LEU A 242 -1.11 7.59 13.99
C LEU A 242 -1.20 6.26 14.77
N ALA A 243 -2.42 5.84 15.18
CA ALA A 243 -2.59 4.64 15.98
C ALA A 243 -2.03 3.40 15.27
N TRP A 244 -1.38 2.51 16.02
CA TRP A 244 -0.79 1.28 15.48
C TRP A 244 -1.79 0.37 14.78
N SER A 245 -3.08 0.45 15.16
CA SER A 245 -4.19 -0.29 14.53
C SER A 245 -4.28 0.00 13.03
N ILE A 246 -4.06 1.25 12.61
CA ILE A 246 -4.05 1.65 11.20
C ILE A 246 -2.93 0.92 10.43
N SER A 247 -1.73 0.77 11.04
CA SER A 247 -0.67 -0.05 10.43
C SER A 247 -1.11 -1.51 10.29
N GLY A 248 -1.83 -2.05 11.28
CA GLY A 248 -2.43 -3.38 11.23
C GLY A 248 -3.41 -3.53 10.07
N GLU A 249 -4.33 -2.56 9.90
CA GLU A 249 -5.28 -2.53 8.77
C GLU A 249 -4.56 -2.52 7.42
N LEU A 250 -3.53 -1.67 7.25
CA LEU A 250 -2.74 -1.61 6.03
C LEU A 250 -2.03 -2.94 5.73
N ILE A 251 -1.49 -3.62 6.77
CA ILE A 251 -0.87 -4.95 6.62
C ILE A 251 -1.92 -5.96 6.13
N VAL A 252 -3.10 -5.97 6.75
CA VAL A 252 -4.21 -6.87 6.36
C VAL A 252 -4.63 -6.61 4.92
N ILE A 253 -4.79 -5.36 4.51
CA ILE A 253 -5.11 -4.98 3.12
C ILE A 253 -4.08 -5.55 2.15
N VAL A 254 -2.79 -5.42 2.44
CA VAL A 254 -1.71 -5.95 1.57
C VAL A 254 -1.73 -7.48 1.53
N VAL A 255 -2.00 -8.14 2.65
CA VAL A 255 -2.08 -9.62 2.75
C VAL A 255 -3.27 -10.16 1.96
N ILE A 256 -4.46 -9.59 2.15
CA ILE A 256 -5.69 -9.96 1.41
C ILE A 256 -5.49 -9.78 -0.09
N GLY A 257 -4.91 -8.66 -0.50
CA GLY A 257 -4.66 -8.38 -1.91
C GLY A 257 -3.63 -9.29 -2.55
N GLY A 258 -2.61 -9.69 -1.79
CA GLY A 258 -1.49 -10.53 -2.22
C GLY A 258 -0.14 -9.84 -2.13
N LEU A 259 0.68 -10.31 -1.19
CA LEU A 259 2.01 -9.79 -0.88
C LEU A 259 2.93 -9.75 -2.12
N GLY A 260 3.54 -8.60 -2.38
CA GLY A 260 4.53 -8.44 -3.45
C GLY A 260 3.94 -8.41 -4.86
N THR A 261 2.64 -8.32 -5.00
CA THR A 261 1.97 -8.10 -6.29
C THR A 261 1.74 -6.61 -6.54
N VAL A 262 1.67 -6.19 -7.80
CA VAL A 262 1.52 -4.76 -8.16
C VAL A 262 0.09 -4.28 -7.88
N PHE A 263 -0.91 -5.09 -8.24
CA PHE A 263 -2.32 -4.74 -8.10
C PHE A 263 -2.97 -5.27 -6.81
N GLY A 264 -2.23 -6.08 -6.04
CA GLY A 264 -2.74 -6.65 -4.78
C GLY A 264 -3.29 -5.62 -3.81
N PRO A 265 -2.51 -4.60 -3.45
CA PRO A 265 -2.95 -3.61 -2.47
C PRO A 265 -4.25 -2.89 -2.88
N LEU A 266 -4.44 -2.60 -4.17
CA LEU A 266 -5.68 -2.02 -4.69
C LEU A 266 -6.88 -2.96 -4.47
N MET A 267 -6.73 -4.23 -4.87
CA MET A 267 -7.79 -5.24 -4.69
C MET A 267 -8.06 -5.50 -3.21
N GLY A 268 -7.00 -5.51 -2.39
CA GLY A 268 -7.12 -5.67 -0.94
C GLY A 268 -7.86 -4.50 -0.28
N ALA A 269 -7.56 -3.25 -0.65
CA ALA A 269 -8.22 -2.07 -0.14
C ALA A 269 -9.72 -2.04 -0.50
N LEU A 270 -10.04 -2.40 -1.75
CA LEU A 270 -11.42 -2.45 -2.22
C LEU A 270 -12.23 -3.52 -1.46
N VAL A 271 -11.66 -4.70 -1.27
CA VAL A 271 -12.35 -5.79 -0.56
C VAL A 271 -12.43 -5.48 0.94
N PHE A 272 -11.36 -4.98 1.55
CA PHE A 272 -11.33 -4.69 2.99
C PHE A 272 -12.33 -3.60 3.35
N LEU A 273 -12.21 -2.40 2.74
CA LEU A 273 -13.08 -1.26 3.03
C LEU A 273 -14.51 -1.46 2.51
N GLY A 274 -14.66 -2.12 1.36
CA GLY A 274 -15.99 -2.45 0.83
C GLY A 274 -16.75 -3.41 1.75
N LEU A 275 -16.07 -4.42 2.28
CA LEU A 275 -16.68 -5.37 3.22
C LEU A 275 -16.97 -4.71 4.58
N GLU A 276 -16.06 -3.84 5.05
CA GLU A 276 -16.27 -3.02 6.25
C GLU A 276 -17.56 -2.21 6.14
N GLU A 277 -17.77 -1.51 5.02
CA GLU A 277 -18.95 -0.68 4.80
C GLU A 277 -20.24 -1.51 4.69
N ILE A 278 -20.18 -2.64 3.99
CA ILE A 278 -21.32 -3.56 3.89
C ILE A 278 -21.70 -4.08 5.29
N LEU A 279 -20.74 -4.52 6.09
CA LEU A 279 -21.01 -5.05 7.43
C LEU A 279 -21.54 -3.98 8.39
N LYS A 280 -21.06 -2.73 8.30
CA LYS A 280 -21.60 -1.60 9.07
C LYS A 280 -23.09 -1.35 8.78
N GLY A 281 -23.51 -1.59 7.54
CA GLY A 281 -24.93 -1.49 7.16
C GLY A 281 -25.81 -2.59 7.75
N PHE A 282 -25.23 -3.74 8.14
CA PHE A 282 -26.01 -4.87 8.69
C PHE A 282 -26.04 -4.91 10.22
N THR A 283 -24.97 -4.48 10.90
CA THR A 283 -24.88 -4.60 12.36
C THR A 283 -23.94 -3.57 12.97
N GLU A 284 -24.31 -3.05 14.15
CA GLU A 284 -23.43 -2.19 14.95
C GLU A 284 -22.19 -2.95 15.47
N HIS A 285 -22.29 -4.26 15.65
CA HIS A 285 -21.19 -5.12 16.11
C HIS A 285 -20.39 -5.76 14.95
N TRP A 286 -20.25 -5.06 13.84
CA TRP A 286 -19.60 -5.56 12.62
C TRP A 286 -18.18 -6.08 12.84
N MET A 287 -17.43 -5.54 13.83
CA MET A 287 -16.07 -6.00 14.15
C MET A 287 -16.02 -7.47 14.60
N VAL A 288 -17.08 -7.97 15.28
CA VAL A 288 -17.15 -9.37 15.73
C VAL A 288 -17.21 -10.34 14.55
N ILE A 289 -17.83 -9.93 13.45
CA ILE A 289 -17.92 -10.73 12.23
C ILE A 289 -16.67 -10.53 11.37
N PHE A 290 -16.19 -9.28 11.29
CA PHE A 290 -15.07 -8.88 10.44
C PHE A 290 -13.75 -9.51 10.88
N GLY A 291 -13.46 -9.57 12.20
CA GLY A 291 -12.24 -10.14 12.75
C GLY A 291 -12.00 -11.60 12.34
N PRO A 292 -12.93 -12.54 12.67
CA PRO A 292 -12.82 -13.93 12.22
C PRO A 292 -12.74 -14.10 10.71
N LEU A 293 -13.47 -13.28 9.96
CA LEU A 293 -13.46 -13.34 8.51
C LEU A 293 -12.09 -12.98 7.94
N ILE A 294 -11.42 -11.92 8.45
CA ILE A 294 -10.06 -11.58 8.09
C ILE A 294 -9.09 -12.73 8.39
N VAL A 295 -9.22 -13.37 9.56
CA VAL A 295 -8.37 -14.52 9.93
C VAL A 295 -8.56 -15.67 8.95
N ILE A 296 -9.80 -16.00 8.60
CA ILE A 296 -10.10 -17.04 7.61
C ILE A 296 -9.49 -16.70 6.25
N VAL A 297 -9.65 -15.46 5.78
CA VAL A 297 -9.08 -15.01 4.50
C VAL A 297 -7.55 -15.05 4.54
N ALA A 298 -6.92 -14.67 5.66
CA ALA A 298 -5.46 -14.71 5.82
C ALA A 298 -4.93 -16.15 5.84
N LEU A 299 -5.64 -17.10 6.48
CA LEU A 299 -5.24 -18.51 6.55
C LEU A 299 -5.44 -19.23 5.22
N LEU A 300 -6.55 -19.00 4.54
CA LEU A 300 -6.87 -19.63 3.26
C LEU A 300 -6.13 -18.98 2.09
N GLY A 301 -5.87 -17.70 2.18
CA GLY A 301 -5.32 -16.86 1.12
C GLY A 301 -3.80 -16.80 1.06
N LYS A 302 -3.07 -17.94 1.14
CA LYS A 302 -1.58 -17.95 1.08
C LYS A 302 -0.98 -17.10 -0.07
N SER A 303 -1.72 -16.82 -1.12
CA SER A 303 -1.32 -16.01 -2.28
C SER A 303 -2.18 -14.76 -2.49
N GLY A 304 -3.15 -14.48 -1.61
CA GLY A 304 -4.09 -13.37 -1.73
C GLY A 304 -5.03 -13.48 -2.95
N ILE A 305 -5.86 -12.45 -3.17
CA ILE A 305 -6.84 -12.42 -4.27
C ILE A 305 -6.13 -12.53 -5.63
N ILE A 306 -5.03 -11.82 -5.83
CA ILE A 306 -4.28 -11.89 -7.10
C ILE A 306 -3.68 -13.28 -7.32
N GLY A 307 -3.26 -13.96 -6.28
CA GLY A 307 -2.77 -15.33 -6.40
C GLY A 307 -3.86 -16.35 -6.75
N LEU A 308 -5.09 -16.15 -6.30
CA LEU A 308 -6.24 -16.94 -6.73
C LEU A 308 -6.53 -16.72 -8.22
N LEU A 309 -6.51 -15.47 -8.69
CA LEU A 309 -6.66 -15.14 -10.10
C LEU A 309 -5.56 -15.76 -10.96
N GLN A 310 -4.30 -15.77 -10.48
CA GLN A 310 -3.18 -16.42 -11.18
C GLN A 310 -3.32 -17.96 -11.26
N ARG A 311 -3.92 -18.58 -10.25
CA ARG A 311 -4.23 -20.04 -10.31
C ARG A 311 -5.32 -20.36 -11.33
N LEU A 312 -6.30 -19.47 -11.50
CA LEU A 312 -7.30 -19.60 -12.56
C LEU A 312 -6.65 -19.47 -13.94
N ASP A 313 -5.67 -18.54 -14.10
CA ASP A 313 -4.86 -18.41 -15.31
C ASP A 313 -4.09 -19.69 -15.66
N SER A 314 -3.50 -20.36 -14.67
CA SER A 314 -2.71 -21.58 -14.90
C SER A 314 -3.57 -22.78 -15.26
N ARG A 315 -4.83 -22.83 -14.82
CA ARG A 315 -5.79 -23.90 -15.19
C ARG A 315 -6.36 -23.72 -16.60
N ALA A 316 -6.38 -22.49 -17.11
CA ALA A 316 -6.85 -22.19 -18.46
C ALA A 316 -5.82 -22.49 -19.56
N LYS A 317 -4.56 -22.82 -19.22
CA LYS A 317 -3.58 -23.32 -20.18
C LYS A 317 -3.77 -24.82 -20.37
N PRO A 318 -4.12 -25.30 -21.59
CA PRO A 318 -4.05 -26.73 -21.89
C PRO A 318 -2.63 -27.23 -21.62
N ALA A 319 -2.50 -28.38 -21.01
CA ALA A 319 -1.23 -29.08 -20.90
C ALA A 319 -0.65 -29.25 -22.29
N ASP A 320 0.39 -28.48 -22.64
CA ASP A 320 1.21 -28.80 -23.79
C ASP A 320 1.73 -30.23 -23.56
N THR A 321 1.16 -31.19 -24.26
CA THR A 321 1.64 -32.55 -24.36
C THR A 321 3.09 -32.48 -24.84
N HIS A 322 4.01 -32.55 -23.87
CA HIS A 322 5.37 -32.91 -24.18
C HIS A 322 5.31 -34.29 -24.84
N THR A 323 5.32 -34.29 -26.16
CA THR A 323 5.65 -35.47 -26.97
C THR A 323 7.02 -35.92 -26.47
N THR A 324 7.00 -36.93 -25.63
CA THR A 324 8.17 -37.73 -25.29
C THR A 324 8.61 -38.38 -26.57
N SER A 325 9.52 -37.74 -27.30
CA SER A 325 10.26 -38.45 -28.37
C SER A 325 11.09 -39.50 -27.64
N ALA A 326 10.56 -40.70 -27.69
CA ALA A 326 11.29 -41.93 -27.38
C ALA A 326 12.52 -41.96 -28.28
N VAL A 327 13.68 -41.64 -27.68
CA VAL A 327 14.97 -41.99 -28.28
C VAL A 327 15.05 -43.51 -28.26
N ALA A 328 14.79 -44.10 -29.43
CA ALA A 328 15.04 -45.48 -29.69
C ALA A 328 16.52 -45.77 -29.43
N THR A 329 16.83 -46.39 -28.34
CA THR A 329 18.10 -47.05 -28.11
C THR A 329 18.17 -48.27 -29.00
N THR A 330 18.66 -48.06 -30.21
CA THR A 330 19.15 -49.14 -31.06
C THR A 330 20.39 -49.73 -30.39
N GLY A 331 20.25 -51.00 -30.04
CA GLY A 331 21.31 -51.77 -29.47
C GLY A 331 22.48 -51.94 -30.45
N VAL A 332 23.66 -51.94 -29.91
CA VAL A 332 24.81 -52.66 -30.49
C VAL A 332 25.34 -53.59 -29.39
N ALA A 333 24.99 -54.85 -29.64
CA ALA A 333 25.60 -55.96 -28.95
C ALA A 333 26.87 -56.39 -29.70
N LYS A 334 27.82 -56.93 -28.97
CA LYS A 334 28.90 -57.87 -29.35
C LYS A 334 30.21 -57.32 -29.85
N GLY A 335 31.24 -57.73 -29.13
CA GLY A 335 32.49 -58.20 -29.73
C GLY A 335 33.68 -58.03 -28.82
N VAL A 336 33.96 -59.08 -28.07
CA VAL A 336 35.23 -59.85 -28.03
C VAL A 336 36.52 -59.08 -27.69
N LEU A 337 37.08 -59.37 -26.60
CA LEU A 337 38.32 -59.95 -26.07
C LEU A 337 38.70 -59.33 -24.74
#